data_d42a51b77aa38df0f9224ff6312c770e
#
_entry.id   d42a51b77aa38df0f9224ff6312c770e
#
_cell.length_a   1.000
_cell.length_b   1.000
_cell.length_c   1.000
_cell.angle_alpha   90.00
_cell.angle_beta   90.00
_cell.angle_gamma   90.00
#
_symmetry.space_group_name_H-M   'P 1'
#
loop_
_entity.id
_entity.type
_entity.pdbx_description
1 polymer ?
#
loop_
_entity_poly.entity_id
_entity_poly.type
_entity_poly.pdbx_seq_one_letter_code
_entity_poly.pdbx_strand_id
1 'polypeptide(L)'
;MEVANIKQPVFGNWYIENKIGSGSFGTVYKIKREEFGTTYESALKVVHIPCDTGEINTLRSEGMDESSIRSYYKELVQNLINEIRILDLLKGNSNIVGYKDHLILSYDNETRFTILIRMELLTPLNQYLVDHKMNEERVVKLGLDLCHALKLCEKNQIIHRDIKPDNIFISETGDFKLGDFGIARAMEKTASQMSKKGTYPYMAPEVYFNKPYDNRADIYSLGLILYQLLNHNRAPFCPPPPTPVKFSDRESALKRRLTGKTIPLLNIENKRLEKAVLKACHADPDKRYPSAGAFFDDLNACVKDKNGKINLFDSDKTEAATDKAKLQDSRKKQTEDPDFDATISFFQHDQKQLKKEVPTHPVKKNRPTDSFKLFFSHYADFSGRTRRSDYWYSVLFNSIILLVLILLSVVSGAIGSVLTTLYLLAILVPRLAISVRRLHDIGKKDTYVLLSLLPIIGSVILAVWFMKDSQEDANQYGENPKYK
;
A
#
# COMPACT_ATOMS: atom_id res chain seq x y z
N MET A 1 -16.96 -18.85 -4.12
CA MET A 1 -18.20 -18.86 -3.32
C MET A 1 -19.14 -17.86 -3.93
N GLU A 2 -20.32 -18.29 -4.33
CA GLU A 2 -21.33 -17.44 -4.96
C GLU A 2 -22.11 -16.65 -3.91
N VAL A 3 -22.74 -15.54 -4.34
CA VAL A 3 -23.67 -14.67 -3.59
C VAL A 3 -24.75 -15.46 -2.81
N ALA A 4 -24.98 -16.72 -3.17
CA ALA A 4 -25.95 -17.61 -2.53
C ALA A 4 -25.81 -17.72 -1.00
N ASN A 5 -24.65 -17.40 -0.42
CA ASN A 5 -24.39 -17.47 1.02
C ASN A 5 -24.55 -16.12 1.75
N ILE A 6 -24.80 -15.01 1.03
CA ILE A 6 -25.01 -13.71 1.67
C ILE A 6 -26.52 -13.55 1.92
N LYS A 7 -26.89 -13.51 3.20
CA LYS A 7 -28.27 -13.28 3.60
C LYS A 7 -28.72 -11.89 3.12
N GLN A 8 -29.78 -11.84 2.34
CA GLN A 8 -30.38 -10.60 1.87
C GLN A 8 -31.68 -10.29 2.65
N PRO A 9 -32.02 -9.00 2.80
CA PRO A 9 -31.33 -7.81 2.32
C PRO A 9 -30.03 -7.52 3.08
N VAL A 10 -29.05 -6.86 2.42
CA VAL A 10 -27.84 -6.33 3.04
C VAL A 10 -28.05 -4.85 3.43
N PHE A 11 -27.32 -4.34 4.42
CA PHE A 11 -27.46 -2.96 4.88
C PHE A 11 -28.92 -2.52 5.12
N GLY A 12 -29.72 -3.40 5.72
CA GLY A 12 -31.14 -3.19 6.07
C GLY A 12 -32.11 -3.44 4.93
N ASN A 13 -31.99 -2.78 3.78
CA ASN A 13 -32.97 -2.82 2.68
C ASN A 13 -32.36 -2.84 1.27
N TRP A 14 -31.09 -3.21 1.12
CA TRP A 14 -30.44 -3.32 -0.18
C TRP A 14 -30.45 -4.77 -0.69
N TYR A 15 -30.76 -4.97 -1.96
CA TYR A 15 -30.81 -6.27 -2.64
C TYR A 15 -29.75 -6.33 -3.72
N ILE A 16 -29.04 -7.46 -3.81
CA ILE A 16 -28.04 -7.73 -4.85
C ILE A 16 -28.77 -8.01 -6.16
N GLU A 17 -28.46 -7.25 -7.21
CA GLU A 17 -29.08 -7.39 -8.52
C GLU A 17 -28.25 -8.26 -9.45
N ASN A 18 -27.05 -7.82 -9.81
CA ASN A 18 -26.17 -8.55 -10.72
C ASN A 18 -24.69 -8.26 -10.42
N LYS A 19 -23.83 -9.18 -10.88
CA LYS A 19 -22.39 -9.00 -10.85
C LYS A 19 -21.97 -8.00 -11.94
N ILE A 20 -21.18 -6.98 -11.58
CA ILE A 20 -20.68 -5.96 -12.49
C ILE A 20 -19.16 -6.00 -12.65
N GLY A 21 -18.43 -6.71 -11.78
CA GLY A 21 -16.99 -6.85 -11.89
C GLY A 21 -16.43 -7.95 -10.99
N SER A 22 -15.21 -8.37 -11.27
CA SER A 22 -14.42 -9.22 -10.37
C SER A 22 -12.94 -8.86 -10.52
N GLY A 23 -12.24 -8.81 -9.42
CA GLY A 23 -10.80 -8.55 -9.35
C GLY A 23 -10.10 -9.54 -8.43
N SER A 24 -8.79 -9.37 -8.27
CA SER A 24 -7.96 -10.24 -7.42
C SER A 24 -8.41 -10.28 -5.96
N PHE A 25 -9.16 -9.26 -5.51
CA PHE A 25 -9.50 -9.04 -4.10
C PHE A 25 -11.01 -9.08 -3.82
N GLY A 26 -11.80 -9.58 -4.75
CA GLY A 26 -13.22 -9.73 -4.52
C GLY A 26 -14.08 -9.54 -5.77
N THR A 27 -15.38 -9.61 -5.55
CA THR A 27 -16.39 -9.46 -6.61
C THR A 27 -17.22 -8.22 -6.33
N VAL A 28 -17.52 -7.46 -7.37
CA VAL A 28 -18.37 -6.26 -7.29
C VAL A 28 -19.74 -6.54 -7.90
N TYR A 29 -20.77 -6.18 -7.16
CA TYR A 29 -22.17 -6.32 -7.55
C TYR A 29 -22.84 -4.96 -7.62
N LYS A 30 -23.80 -4.83 -8.50
CA LYS A 30 -24.80 -3.78 -8.45
C LYS A 30 -25.85 -4.17 -7.40
N ILE A 31 -26.17 -3.25 -6.52
CA ILE A 31 -27.23 -3.41 -5.52
C ILE A 31 -28.27 -2.31 -5.66
N LYS A 32 -29.50 -2.61 -5.32
CA LYS A 32 -30.62 -1.67 -5.36
C LYS A 32 -31.48 -1.72 -4.11
N ARG A 33 -32.10 -0.60 -3.83
CA ARG A 33 -33.24 -0.50 -2.89
C ARG A 33 -34.32 0.34 -3.49
N GLU A 34 -35.55 0.04 -3.11
CA GLU A 34 -36.73 0.81 -3.50
C GLU A 34 -37.32 1.51 -2.28
N GLU A 35 -37.63 2.78 -2.41
CA GLU A 35 -38.18 3.58 -1.33
C GLU A 35 -39.12 4.65 -1.94
N PHE A 36 -40.40 4.63 -1.53
CA PHE A 36 -41.43 5.54 -2.03
C PHE A 36 -41.49 5.64 -3.57
N GLY A 37 -41.35 4.50 -4.27
CA GLY A 37 -41.39 4.44 -5.74
C GLY A 37 -40.11 4.91 -6.44
N THR A 38 -39.08 5.27 -5.66
CA THR A 38 -37.73 5.65 -6.18
C THR A 38 -36.78 4.48 -6.02
N THR A 39 -36.06 4.12 -7.10
CA THR A 39 -35.01 3.12 -7.07
C THR A 39 -33.67 3.81 -6.83
N TYR A 40 -32.95 3.38 -5.81
CA TYR A 40 -31.58 3.80 -5.50
C TYR A 40 -30.62 2.67 -5.89
N GLU A 41 -29.49 3.04 -6.46
CA GLU A 41 -28.46 2.10 -6.90
C GLU A 41 -27.11 2.36 -6.21
N SER A 42 -26.34 1.30 -6.02
CA SER A 42 -25.01 1.37 -5.41
C SER A 42 -24.14 0.21 -5.89
N ALA A 43 -22.83 0.33 -5.75
CA ALA A 43 -21.90 -0.79 -5.92
C ALA A 43 -21.63 -1.46 -4.59
N LEU A 44 -21.58 -2.78 -4.58
CA LEU A 44 -21.23 -3.63 -3.44
C LEU A 44 -19.98 -4.42 -3.77
N LYS A 45 -18.85 -4.11 -3.13
CA LYS A 45 -17.65 -4.94 -3.20
C LYS A 45 -17.71 -5.98 -2.10
N VAL A 46 -17.58 -7.25 -2.48
CA VAL A 46 -17.58 -8.42 -1.59
C VAL A 46 -16.19 -9.01 -1.56
N VAL A 47 -15.60 -9.05 -0.38
CA VAL A 47 -14.26 -9.59 -0.14
C VAL A 47 -14.37 -10.77 0.81
N HIS A 48 -13.84 -11.93 0.43
CA HIS A 48 -13.78 -13.11 1.28
C HIS A 48 -12.37 -13.29 1.85
N ILE A 49 -12.27 -13.62 3.13
CA ILE A 49 -11.02 -13.92 3.82
C ILE A 49 -11.18 -15.27 4.55
N PRO A 50 -10.38 -16.31 4.20
CA PRO A 50 -9.46 -16.35 3.04
C PRO A 50 -10.19 -16.29 1.70
N CYS A 51 -9.45 -15.94 0.65
CA CYS A 51 -9.98 -15.96 -0.71
C CYS A 51 -10.28 -17.38 -1.19
N ASP A 52 -9.49 -18.36 -0.73
CA ASP A 52 -9.65 -19.78 -1.00
C ASP A 52 -9.75 -20.56 0.32
N THR A 53 -10.79 -21.38 0.45
CA THR A 53 -10.97 -22.26 1.62
C THR A 53 -9.89 -23.33 1.75
N GLY A 54 -9.21 -23.68 0.67
CA GLY A 54 -8.05 -24.57 0.68
C GLY A 54 -6.86 -24.04 1.50
N GLU A 55 -6.74 -22.70 1.62
CA GLU A 55 -5.69 -22.07 2.41
C GLU A 55 -5.74 -22.45 3.88
N ILE A 56 -6.93 -22.55 4.49
CA ILE A 56 -7.12 -23.00 5.87
C ILE A 56 -6.61 -24.44 6.04
N ASN A 57 -6.93 -25.32 5.08
CA ASN A 57 -6.48 -26.69 5.13
C ASN A 57 -4.96 -26.82 5.00
N THR A 58 -4.34 -25.96 4.20
CA THR A 58 -2.88 -25.87 4.08
C THR A 58 -2.26 -25.49 5.40
N LEU A 59 -2.74 -24.43 6.07
CA LEU A 59 -2.26 -24.00 7.38
C LEU A 59 -2.39 -25.11 8.45
N ARG A 60 -3.50 -25.85 8.42
CA ARG A 60 -3.70 -27.02 9.29
C ARG A 60 -2.70 -28.13 8.99
N SER A 61 -2.44 -28.42 7.72
CA SER A 61 -1.46 -29.46 7.33
C SER A 61 -0.02 -29.08 7.69
N GLU A 62 0.27 -27.78 7.77
CA GLU A 62 1.54 -27.24 8.26
C GLU A 62 1.65 -27.25 9.79
N GLY A 63 0.64 -27.78 10.50
CA GLY A 63 0.64 -27.94 11.96
C GLY A 63 0.22 -26.71 12.76
N MET A 64 -0.43 -25.73 12.12
CA MET A 64 -0.95 -24.57 12.82
C MET A 64 -2.24 -24.93 13.58
N ASP A 65 -2.31 -24.57 14.85
CA ASP A 65 -3.50 -24.79 15.68
C ASP A 65 -4.62 -23.79 15.34
N GLU A 66 -5.88 -24.16 15.69
CA GLU A 66 -7.07 -23.36 15.37
C GLU A 66 -7.03 -21.95 15.98
N SER A 67 -6.38 -21.76 17.13
CA SER A 67 -6.27 -20.45 17.77
C SER A 67 -5.33 -19.52 17.00
N SER A 68 -4.24 -20.08 16.49
CA SER A 68 -3.27 -19.37 15.65
C SER A 68 -3.85 -19.03 14.28
N ILE A 69 -4.60 -19.95 13.66
CA ILE A 69 -5.32 -19.70 12.38
C ILE A 69 -6.33 -18.57 12.56
N ARG A 70 -7.11 -18.60 13.64
CA ARG A 70 -8.08 -17.55 13.96
C ARG A 70 -7.43 -16.18 14.14
N SER A 71 -6.35 -16.13 14.92
CA SER A 71 -5.60 -14.89 15.17
C SER A 71 -5.01 -14.33 13.90
N TYR A 72 -4.49 -15.19 13.01
CA TYR A 72 -3.98 -14.81 11.71
C TYR A 72 -5.03 -14.14 10.83
N TYR A 73 -6.22 -14.74 10.66
CA TYR A 73 -7.28 -14.15 9.85
C TYR A 73 -7.91 -12.91 10.48
N LYS A 74 -8.00 -12.84 11.82
CA LYS A 74 -8.41 -11.60 12.51
C LYS A 74 -7.46 -10.44 12.24
N GLU A 75 -6.16 -10.68 12.25
CA GLU A 75 -5.16 -9.65 11.91
C GLU A 75 -5.33 -9.16 10.48
N LEU A 76 -5.62 -10.07 9.53
CA LEU A 76 -5.89 -9.69 8.15
C LEU A 76 -7.14 -8.81 8.00
N VAL A 77 -8.23 -9.19 8.68
CA VAL A 77 -9.46 -8.40 8.70
C VAL A 77 -9.18 -7.03 9.32
N GLN A 78 -8.44 -6.96 10.43
CA GLN A 78 -8.06 -5.70 11.06
C GLN A 78 -7.24 -4.79 10.13
N ASN A 79 -6.32 -5.36 9.37
CA ASN A 79 -5.56 -4.61 8.37
C ASN A 79 -6.47 -4.06 7.27
N LEU A 80 -7.46 -4.83 6.81
CA LEU A 80 -8.44 -4.37 5.81
C LEU A 80 -9.36 -3.27 6.39
N ILE A 81 -9.77 -3.38 7.65
CA ILE A 81 -10.53 -2.32 8.33
C ILE A 81 -9.74 -1.01 8.37
N ASN A 82 -8.43 -1.08 8.64
CA ASN A 82 -7.57 0.10 8.65
C ASN A 82 -7.50 0.75 7.26
N GLU A 83 -7.55 -0.03 6.18
CA GLU A 83 -7.62 0.50 4.80
C GLU A 83 -9.00 1.10 4.49
N ILE A 84 -10.09 0.51 4.98
CA ILE A 84 -11.44 1.11 4.88
C ILE A 84 -11.49 2.47 5.60
N ARG A 85 -10.80 2.62 6.73
CA ARG A 85 -10.68 3.92 7.42
C ARG A 85 -10.01 4.99 6.57
N ILE A 86 -9.07 4.61 5.70
CA ILE A 86 -8.48 5.54 4.72
C ILE A 86 -9.54 6.08 3.78
N LEU A 87 -10.46 5.24 3.29
CA LEU A 87 -11.58 5.68 2.46
C LEU A 87 -12.48 6.69 3.19
N ASP A 88 -12.66 6.50 4.49
CA ASP A 88 -13.44 7.42 5.33
C ASP A 88 -12.75 8.78 5.49
N LEU A 89 -11.43 8.80 5.65
CA LEU A 89 -10.62 10.04 5.71
C LEU A 89 -10.65 10.83 4.39
N LEU A 90 -10.85 10.15 3.26
CA LEU A 90 -10.88 10.74 1.94
C LEU A 90 -12.29 11.14 1.46
N LYS A 91 -13.32 10.94 2.30
CA LYS A 91 -14.71 11.35 2.00
C LYS A 91 -14.82 12.84 1.70
N GLY A 92 -15.70 13.17 0.77
CA GLY A 92 -15.98 14.56 0.39
C GLY A 92 -15.15 15.08 -0.77
N ASN A 93 -14.15 14.35 -1.26
CA ASN A 93 -13.45 14.70 -2.48
C ASN A 93 -14.24 14.20 -3.69
N SER A 94 -14.53 15.12 -4.64
CA SER A 94 -15.29 14.80 -5.86
C SER A 94 -14.60 13.80 -6.78
N ASN A 95 -13.27 13.71 -6.71
CA ASN A 95 -12.44 12.88 -7.59
C ASN A 95 -11.95 11.57 -6.90
N ILE A 96 -12.59 11.19 -5.81
CA ILE A 96 -12.41 9.89 -5.14
C ILE A 96 -13.74 9.16 -5.12
N VAL A 97 -13.70 7.84 -5.35
CA VAL A 97 -14.91 6.99 -5.30
C VAL A 97 -15.56 7.08 -3.93
N GLY A 98 -16.84 7.45 -3.91
CA GLY A 98 -17.60 7.67 -2.69
C GLY A 98 -17.84 6.38 -1.90
N TYR A 99 -17.12 6.19 -0.80
CA TYR A 99 -17.41 5.17 0.19
C TYR A 99 -18.68 5.55 0.99
N LYS A 100 -19.57 4.58 1.22
CA LYS A 100 -20.80 4.76 1.99
C LYS A 100 -20.69 4.13 3.38
N ASP A 101 -20.63 2.80 3.42
CA ASP A 101 -20.54 2.00 4.64
C ASP A 101 -19.96 0.60 4.36
N HIS A 102 -19.74 -0.19 5.41
CA HIS A 102 -19.30 -1.58 5.29
C HIS A 102 -19.92 -2.46 6.36
N LEU A 103 -19.94 -3.78 6.10
CA LEU A 103 -20.38 -4.80 7.04
C LEU A 103 -19.38 -5.95 7.04
N ILE A 104 -19.07 -6.48 8.21
CA ILE A 104 -18.18 -7.63 8.39
C ILE A 104 -19.00 -8.78 8.93
N LEU A 105 -19.01 -9.87 8.19
CA LEU A 105 -19.66 -11.12 8.57
C LEU A 105 -18.57 -12.14 8.92
N SER A 106 -18.69 -12.78 10.08
CA SER A 106 -17.77 -13.84 10.52
C SER A 106 -18.47 -15.20 10.51
N TYR A 107 -17.72 -16.23 10.12
CA TYR A 107 -18.21 -17.61 10.03
C TYR A 107 -17.20 -18.58 10.63
N ASP A 108 -17.62 -19.80 10.93
CA ASP A 108 -16.77 -20.91 11.36
C ASP A 108 -15.85 -20.54 12.51
N ASN A 109 -16.44 -20.04 13.60
CA ASN A 109 -15.69 -19.60 14.78
C ASN A 109 -14.57 -18.61 14.45
N GLU A 110 -14.85 -17.64 13.56
CA GLU A 110 -13.93 -16.56 13.19
C GLU A 110 -12.67 -17.01 12.42
N THR A 111 -12.76 -18.08 11.65
CA THR A 111 -11.73 -18.50 10.69
C THR A 111 -12.04 -18.04 9.28
N ARG A 112 -13.30 -17.66 8.99
CA ARG A 112 -13.73 -17.11 7.70
C ARG A 112 -14.49 -15.82 7.89
N PHE A 113 -14.23 -14.85 7.01
CA PHE A 113 -14.90 -13.54 7.03
C PHE A 113 -15.36 -13.17 5.63
N THR A 114 -16.48 -12.47 5.57
CA THR A 114 -16.94 -11.77 4.36
C THR A 114 -17.10 -10.30 4.69
N ILE A 115 -16.39 -9.44 3.97
CA ILE A 115 -16.46 -7.99 4.11
C ILE A 115 -17.27 -7.45 2.93
N LEU A 116 -18.34 -6.75 3.24
CA LEU A 116 -19.23 -6.08 2.31
C LEU A 116 -18.91 -4.59 2.36
N ILE A 117 -18.53 -3.97 1.24
CA ILE A 117 -18.21 -2.54 1.17
C ILE A 117 -19.17 -1.92 0.16
N ARG A 118 -20.04 -1.02 0.63
CA ARG A 118 -20.96 -0.28 -0.23
C ARG A 118 -20.32 1.04 -0.65
N MET A 119 -20.38 1.31 -1.93
CA MET A 119 -19.77 2.49 -2.54
C MET A 119 -20.63 3.03 -3.70
N GLU A 120 -20.26 4.18 -4.19
CA GLU A 120 -20.85 4.82 -5.36
C GLU A 120 -20.77 3.89 -6.58
N LEU A 121 -21.88 3.80 -7.33
CA LEU A 121 -21.91 3.04 -8.58
C LEU A 121 -21.39 3.90 -9.72
N LEU A 122 -20.31 3.46 -10.36
CA LEU A 122 -19.60 4.19 -11.39
C LEU A 122 -19.17 3.27 -12.53
N THR A 123 -18.84 3.85 -13.67
CA THR A 123 -18.32 3.12 -14.83
C THR A 123 -16.78 3.08 -14.80
N PRO A 124 -16.14 1.90 -14.82
CA PRO A 124 -14.68 1.81 -14.93
C PRO A 124 -14.16 2.41 -16.24
N LEU A 125 -12.98 3.06 -16.19
CA LEU A 125 -12.37 3.72 -17.36
C LEU A 125 -12.11 2.73 -18.51
N ASN A 126 -11.66 1.52 -18.21
CA ASN A 126 -11.42 0.49 -19.22
C ASN A 126 -12.72 0.10 -19.98
N GLN A 127 -13.86 0.03 -19.29
CA GLN A 127 -15.17 -0.20 -19.92
C GLN A 127 -15.60 1.02 -20.76
N TYR A 128 -15.43 2.22 -20.22
CA TYR A 128 -15.75 3.45 -20.95
C TYR A 128 -14.97 3.57 -22.26
N LEU A 129 -13.70 3.18 -22.27
CA LEU A 129 -12.80 3.26 -23.44
C LEU A 129 -13.18 2.28 -24.58
N VAL A 130 -14.06 1.29 -24.32
CA VAL A 130 -14.55 0.37 -25.38
C VAL A 130 -15.37 1.15 -26.41
N ASP A 131 -16.26 2.04 -25.93
CA ASP A 131 -17.22 2.75 -26.76
C ASP A 131 -16.84 4.22 -27.03
N HIS A 132 -15.88 4.76 -26.25
CA HIS A 132 -15.54 6.17 -26.29
C HIS A 132 -14.05 6.40 -26.53
N LYS A 133 -13.72 7.28 -27.48
CA LYS A 133 -12.36 7.75 -27.67
C LYS A 133 -12.08 8.98 -26.79
N MET A 134 -10.88 9.05 -26.23
CA MET A 134 -10.40 10.19 -25.46
C MET A 134 -9.69 11.18 -26.41
N ASN A 135 -10.19 12.41 -26.47
CA ASN A 135 -9.44 13.54 -27.08
C ASN A 135 -8.47 14.15 -26.07
N GLU A 136 -7.59 15.05 -26.52
CA GLU A 136 -6.59 15.69 -25.66
C GLU A 136 -7.23 16.41 -24.46
N GLU A 137 -8.33 17.13 -24.65
CA GLU A 137 -9.04 17.85 -23.58
C GLU A 137 -9.54 16.91 -22.48
N ARG A 138 -10.14 15.78 -22.88
CA ARG A 138 -10.65 14.80 -21.94
C ARG A 138 -9.54 14.06 -21.21
N VAL A 139 -8.38 13.85 -21.87
CA VAL A 139 -7.18 13.30 -21.22
C VAL A 139 -6.61 14.28 -20.21
N VAL A 140 -6.57 15.57 -20.53
CA VAL A 140 -6.16 16.62 -19.58
C VAL A 140 -7.11 16.67 -18.40
N LYS A 141 -8.46 16.64 -18.62
CA LYS A 141 -9.45 16.58 -17.53
C LYS A 141 -9.20 15.39 -16.61
N LEU A 142 -8.97 14.21 -17.17
CA LEU A 142 -8.62 13.02 -16.37
C LEU A 142 -7.37 13.28 -15.51
N GLY A 143 -6.33 13.87 -16.10
CA GLY A 143 -5.11 14.22 -15.37
C GLY A 143 -5.36 15.19 -14.22
N LEU A 144 -6.16 16.24 -14.46
CA LEU A 144 -6.52 17.25 -13.45
C LEU A 144 -7.35 16.62 -12.31
N ASP A 145 -8.40 15.88 -12.65
CA ASP A 145 -9.27 15.20 -11.68
C ASP A 145 -8.47 14.25 -10.77
N LEU A 146 -7.57 13.44 -11.36
CA LEU A 146 -6.75 12.53 -10.55
C LEU A 146 -5.65 13.24 -9.76
N CYS A 147 -5.08 14.34 -10.29
CA CYS A 147 -4.18 15.17 -9.47
C CYS A 147 -4.91 15.76 -8.26
N HIS A 148 -6.19 16.14 -8.39
CA HIS A 148 -7.02 16.57 -7.26
C HIS A 148 -7.15 15.48 -6.18
N ALA A 149 -7.43 14.24 -6.58
CA ALA A 149 -7.45 13.10 -5.67
C ALA A 149 -6.09 12.87 -5.01
N LEU A 150 -4.99 12.90 -5.79
CA LEU A 150 -3.63 12.68 -5.30
C LEU A 150 -3.14 13.79 -4.35
N LYS A 151 -3.53 15.06 -4.57
CA LYS A 151 -3.24 16.16 -3.62
C LYS A 151 -3.82 15.85 -2.23
N LEU A 152 -5.03 15.30 -2.16
CA LEU A 152 -5.62 14.89 -0.87
C LEU A 152 -4.88 13.71 -0.26
N CYS A 153 -4.46 12.74 -1.09
CA CYS A 153 -3.63 11.62 -0.64
C CYS A 153 -2.30 12.11 -0.05
N GLU A 154 -1.60 13.02 -0.74
CA GLU A 154 -0.35 13.62 -0.26
C GLU A 154 -0.52 14.33 1.09
N LYS A 155 -1.60 15.13 1.24
CA LYS A 155 -1.93 15.83 2.49
C LYS A 155 -2.09 14.87 3.67
N ASN A 156 -2.61 13.67 3.41
CA ASN A 156 -2.85 12.63 4.43
C ASN A 156 -1.72 11.58 4.48
N GLN A 157 -0.59 11.79 3.78
CA GLN A 157 0.55 10.85 3.70
C GLN A 157 0.18 9.47 3.16
N ILE A 158 -0.82 9.42 2.27
CA ILE A 158 -1.29 8.21 1.61
C ILE A 158 -0.65 8.09 0.24
N ILE A 159 -0.11 6.93 -0.09
CA ILE A 159 0.37 6.57 -1.42
C ILE A 159 -0.58 5.49 -1.94
N HIS A 160 -1.17 5.69 -3.13
CA HIS A 160 -2.17 4.77 -3.68
C HIS A 160 -1.57 3.44 -4.17
N ARG A 161 -0.43 3.50 -4.89
CA ARG A 161 0.41 2.37 -5.34
C ARG A 161 -0.17 1.45 -6.40
N ASP A 162 -1.45 1.59 -6.74
CA ASP A 162 -2.13 0.76 -7.74
C ASP A 162 -2.98 1.62 -8.70
N ILE A 163 -2.41 2.73 -9.19
CA ILE A 163 -3.08 3.58 -10.18
C ILE A 163 -3.00 2.89 -11.55
N LYS A 164 -4.17 2.49 -12.06
CA LYS A 164 -4.37 1.82 -13.34
C LYS A 164 -5.78 2.10 -13.85
N PRO A 165 -6.08 1.89 -15.14
CA PRO A 165 -7.40 2.15 -15.71
C PRO A 165 -8.55 1.42 -15.02
N ASP A 166 -8.30 0.23 -14.44
CA ASP A 166 -9.30 -0.55 -13.70
C ASP A 166 -9.74 0.13 -12.39
N ASN A 167 -8.86 0.97 -11.81
CA ASN A 167 -9.08 1.68 -10.55
C ASN A 167 -9.46 3.16 -10.78
N ILE A 168 -9.71 3.56 -12.01
CA ILE A 168 -10.23 4.87 -12.40
C ILE A 168 -11.65 4.69 -12.88
N PHE A 169 -12.54 5.55 -12.40
CA PHE A 169 -13.98 5.48 -12.67
C PHE A 169 -14.47 6.81 -13.22
N ILE A 170 -15.62 6.76 -13.89
CA ILE A 170 -16.28 7.93 -14.47
C ILE A 170 -17.68 8.04 -13.88
N SER A 171 -18.02 9.23 -13.37
CA SER A 171 -19.36 9.57 -12.92
C SER A 171 -20.30 9.90 -14.09
N GLU A 172 -21.59 9.93 -13.84
CA GLU A 172 -22.61 10.37 -14.81
C GLU A 172 -22.39 11.80 -15.26
N THR A 173 -21.79 12.65 -14.40
CA THR A 173 -21.40 14.04 -14.74
C THR A 173 -20.13 14.12 -15.57
N GLY A 174 -19.45 13.00 -15.81
CA GLY A 174 -18.23 12.94 -16.62
C GLY A 174 -16.95 13.26 -15.85
N ASP A 175 -16.98 13.27 -14.52
CA ASP A 175 -15.81 13.46 -13.67
C ASP A 175 -15.07 12.15 -13.46
N PHE A 176 -13.74 12.22 -13.45
CA PHE A 176 -12.91 11.05 -13.19
C PHE A 176 -12.63 10.92 -11.69
N LYS A 177 -12.76 9.70 -11.19
CA LYS A 177 -12.59 9.37 -9.78
C LYS A 177 -11.62 8.24 -9.58
N LEU A 178 -10.75 8.36 -8.59
CA LEU A 178 -9.82 7.33 -8.18
C LEU A 178 -10.46 6.43 -7.13
N GLY A 179 -10.37 5.12 -7.32
CA GLY A 179 -10.92 4.12 -6.39
C GLY A 179 -9.93 3.01 -6.08
N ASP A 180 -10.37 2.04 -5.31
CA ASP A 180 -9.59 0.86 -4.88
C ASP A 180 -8.29 1.22 -4.14
N PHE A 181 -8.39 2.11 -3.16
CA PHE A 181 -7.30 2.46 -2.25
C PHE A 181 -6.88 1.24 -1.42
N GLY A 182 -5.68 0.74 -1.67
CA GLY A 182 -4.91 -0.14 -0.79
C GLY A 182 -5.48 -1.51 -0.39
N ILE A 183 -6.80 -1.78 -0.58
CA ILE A 183 -7.48 -3.04 -0.21
C ILE A 183 -6.73 -4.29 -0.71
N ALA A 184 -6.03 -4.12 -1.82
CA ALA A 184 -5.17 -5.13 -2.44
C ALA A 184 -3.98 -5.54 -1.56
N ARG A 185 -3.37 -4.63 -0.85
CA ARG A 185 -2.07 -4.85 -0.20
C ARG A 185 -2.12 -5.55 1.14
N ALA A 186 -3.21 -5.38 1.91
CA ALA A 186 -3.42 -6.17 3.12
C ALA A 186 -3.48 -7.66 2.79
N MET A 187 -4.06 -7.98 1.61
CA MET A 187 -4.23 -9.36 1.14
C MET A 187 -3.01 -9.91 0.37
N GLU A 188 -2.17 -9.06 -0.25
CA GLU A 188 -0.93 -9.49 -0.92
C GLU A 188 0.12 -10.04 0.06
N LYS A 189 0.06 -9.68 1.32
CA LYS A 189 0.94 -10.25 2.35
C LYS A 189 0.65 -11.73 2.62
N THR A 190 -0.51 -12.22 2.23
CA THR A 190 -0.99 -13.58 2.45
C THR A 190 -1.00 -14.45 1.21
N ALA A 191 -1.35 -13.90 0.06
CA ALA A 191 -1.34 -14.65 -1.18
C ALA A 191 0.10 -14.78 -1.70
N SER A 192 0.71 -15.93 -1.43
CA SER A 192 2.00 -16.32 -2.01
C SER A 192 2.04 -16.02 -3.52
N GLN A 193 2.87 -15.07 -3.95
CA GLN A 193 3.40 -14.86 -5.31
C GLN A 193 2.44 -14.83 -6.52
N MET A 194 1.15 -15.17 -6.43
CA MET A 194 0.28 -15.34 -7.60
C MET A 194 -0.44 -14.07 -8.09
N SER A 195 -0.59 -13.03 -7.27
CA SER A 195 -1.36 -11.82 -7.66
C SER A 195 -0.58 -10.75 -8.41
N LYS A 196 0.71 -10.94 -8.65
CA LYS A 196 1.58 -9.97 -9.32
C LYS A 196 1.26 -9.73 -10.82
N LYS A 197 0.41 -10.53 -11.47
CA LYS A 197 0.23 -10.51 -12.93
C LYS A 197 -0.51 -9.28 -13.52
N GLY A 198 -1.25 -8.49 -12.74
CA GLY A 198 -2.11 -7.42 -13.28
C GLY A 198 -1.55 -5.98 -13.20
N THR A 199 -0.69 -5.67 -12.24
CA THR A 199 -0.32 -4.28 -11.87
C THR A 199 0.97 -3.75 -12.52
N TYR A 200 1.89 -4.62 -12.95
CA TYR A 200 3.20 -4.25 -13.50
C TYR A 200 3.20 -3.22 -14.66
N PRO A 201 2.21 -3.18 -15.57
CA PRO A 201 2.24 -2.27 -16.70
C PRO A 201 2.32 -0.79 -16.34
N TYR A 202 1.82 -0.38 -15.16
CA TYR A 202 1.76 1.02 -14.72
C TYR A 202 2.71 1.33 -13.55
N MET A 203 3.34 0.31 -12.96
CA MET A 203 4.18 0.42 -11.78
C MET A 203 5.44 1.23 -12.06
N ALA A 204 5.81 2.11 -11.13
CA ALA A 204 7.05 2.89 -11.21
C ALA A 204 8.29 1.99 -11.00
N PRO A 205 9.44 2.32 -11.64
CA PRO A 205 10.64 1.48 -11.55
C PRO A 205 11.12 1.24 -10.12
N GLU A 206 11.11 2.27 -9.27
CA GLU A 206 11.52 2.17 -7.87
C GLU A 206 10.62 1.21 -7.07
N VAL A 207 9.31 1.20 -7.35
CA VAL A 207 8.36 0.27 -6.72
C VAL A 207 8.59 -1.16 -7.22
N TYR A 208 8.81 -1.33 -8.51
CA TYR A 208 9.10 -2.64 -9.12
C TYR A 208 10.37 -3.29 -8.55
N PHE A 209 11.41 -2.48 -8.31
CA PHE A 209 12.68 -2.93 -7.76
C PHE A 209 12.74 -2.90 -6.22
N ASN A 210 11.62 -2.72 -5.52
CA ASN A 210 11.53 -2.61 -4.06
C ASN A 210 12.49 -1.58 -3.44
N LYS A 211 12.75 -0.48 -4.15
CA LYS A 211 13.51 0.66 -3.61
C LYS A 211 12.61 1.54 -2.73
N PRO A 212 13.17 2.37 -1.85
CA PRO A 212 12.39 3.40 -1.16
C PRO A 212 11.68 4.31 -2.17
N TYR A 213 10.40 4.60 -1.93
CA TYR A 213 9.56 5.42 -2.80
C TYR A 213 8.57 6.28 -2.01
N ASP A 214 8.07 7.31 -2.66
CA ASP A 214 7.08 8.26 -2.13
C ASP A 214 5.90 8.44 -3.12
N ASN A 215 5.09 9.48 -2.92
CA ASN A 215 3.94 9.84 -3.75
C ASN A 215 4.26 10.05 -5.24
N ARG A 216 5.52 10.30 -5.60
CA ARG A 216 5.96 10.45 -7.00
C ARG A 216 5.83 9.14 -7.81
N ALA A 217 5.68 8.00 -7.13
CA ALA A 217 5.33 6.74 -7.77
C ALA A 217 3.92 6.77 -8.39
N ASP A 218 2.96 7.41 -7.70
CA ASP A 218 1.59 7.58 -8.20
C ASP A 218 1.54 8.58 -9.38
N ILE A 219 2.36 9.64 -9.33
CA ILE A 219 2.52 10.59 -10.45
C ILE A 219 3.03 9.87 -11.70
N TYR A 220 3.99 8.95 -11.55
CA TYR A 220 4.49 8.14 -12.66
C TYR A 220 3.40 7.26 -13.26
N SER A 221 2.63 6.57 -12.44
CA SER A 221 1.53 5.71 -12.89
C SER A 221 0.46 6.50 -13.63
N LEU A 222 0.08 7.67 -13.10
CA LEU A 222 -0.84 8.59 -13.78
C LEU A 222 -0.25 9.08 -15.11
N GLY A 223 1.01 9.51 -15.13
CA GLY A 223 1.71 9.91 -16.35
C GLY A 223 1.65 8.85 -17.43
N LEU A 224 1.86 7.57 -17.10
CA LEU A 224 1.77 6.46 -18.05
C LEU A 224 0.37 6.26 -18.61
N ILE A 225 -0.67 6.45 -17.79
CA ILE A 225 -2.06 6.35 -18.25
C ILE A 225 -2.33 7.48 -19.25
N LEU A 226 -1.96 8.72 -18.93
CA LEU A 226 -2.12 9.85 -19.84
C LEU A 226 -1.33 9.63 -21.14
N TYR A 227 -0.08 9.16 -21.05
CA TYR A 227 0.71 8.78 -22.23
C TYR A 227 -0.02 7.76 -23.10
N GLN A 228 -0.50 6.67 -22.50
CA GLN A 228 -1.17 5.60 -23.23
C GLN A 228 -2.43 6.11 -23.95
N LEU A 229 -3.25 6.93 -23.29
CA LEU A 229 -4.46 7.52 -23.87
C LEU A 229 -4.16 8.44 -25.04
N LEU A 230 -3.10 9.26 -24.94
CA LEU A 230 -2.61 10.14 -26.01
C LEU A 230 -1.90 9.37 -27.13
N ASN A 231 -1.42 8.17 -26.86
CA ASN A 231 -0.72 7.30 -27.81
C ASN A 231 -1.62 6.17 -28.34
N HIS A 232 -2.86 6.49 -28.71
CA HIS A 232 -3.81 5.52 -29.28
C HIS A 232 -4.02 4.26 -28.42
N ASN A 233 -4.08 4.41 -27.10
CA ASN A 233 -4.14 3.33 -26.11
C ASN A 233 -2.93 2.37 -26.15
N ARG A 234 -1.76 2.83 -26.61
CA ARG A 234 -0.51 2.08 -26.67
C ARG A 234 0.45 2.51 -25.58
N ALA A 235 0.95 1.55 -24.82
CA ALA A 235 2.02 1.80 -23.86
C ALA A 235 3.31 2.29 -24.56
N PRO A 236 4.19 3.03 -23.87
CA PRO A 236 5.48 3.42 -24.43
C PRO A 236 6.25 2.21 -24.97
N PHE A 237 6.90 2.38 -26.11
CA PHE A 237 7.68 1.36 -26.85
C PHE A 237 6.87 0.23 -27.51
N CYS A 238 5.56 0.21 -27.42
CA CYS A 238 4.74 -0.68 -28.22
C CYS A 238 4.68 -0.19 -29.69
N PRO A 239 4.53 -1.09 -30.67
CA PRO A 239 4.41 -0.72 -32.07
C PRO A 239 3.17 0.19 -32.29
N PRO A 240 3.26 1.20 -33.17
CA PRO A 240 2.13 2.08 -33.46
C PRO A 240 1.03 1.36 -34.26
N PRO A 241 -0.21 1.87 -34.25
CA PRO A 241 -1.25 1.37 -35.14
C PRO A 241 -0.82 1.52 -36.64
N PRO A 242 -1.26 0.64 -37.52
CA PRO A 242 -2.20 -0.47 -37.34
C PRO A 242 -1.58 -1.77 -36.85
N THR A 243 -0.27 -1.82 -36.61
CA THR A 243 0.43 -3.04 -36.18
C THR A 243 -0.17 -3.62 -34.90
N PRO A 244 -0.61 -4.89 -34.84
CA PRO A 244 -1.12 -5.48 -33.62
C PRO A 244 -0.02 -5.63 -32.56
N VAL A 245 -0.33 -5.40 -31.29
CA VAL A 245 0.60 -5.56 -30.16
C VAL A 245 0.63 -7.01 -29.72
N LYS A 246 1.79 -7.65 -29.81
CA LYS A 246 2.02 -9.01 -29.32
C LYS A 246 2.36 -8.98 -27.82
N PHE A 247 2.27 -10.15 -27.17
CA PHE A 247 2.68 -10.29 -25.77
C PHE A 247 4.17 -9.93 -25.57
N SER A 248 5.04 -10.41 -26.46
CA SER A 248 6.47 -10.07 -26.47
C SER A 248 6.77 -8.57 -26.58
N ASP A 249 5.92 -7.82 -27.31
CA ASP A 249 6.06 -6.37 -27.42
C ASP A 249 5.78 -5.69 -26.08
N ARG A 250 4.74 -6.15 -25.35
CA ARG A 250 4.41 -5.66 -24.00
C ARG A 250 5.52 -5.94 -23.00
N GLU A 251 6.09 -7.15 -23.02
CA GLU A 251 7.21 -7.50 -22.13
C GLU A 251 8.46 -6.66 -22.46
N SER A 252 8.81 -6.54 -23.75
CA SER A 252 9.92 -5.70 -24.19
C SER A 252 9.71 -4.23 -23.82
N ALA A 253 8.50 -3.69 -24.00
CA ALA A 253 8.13 -2.34 -23.64
C ALA A 253 8.28 -2.10 -22.12
N LEU A 254 7.78 -3.02 -21.30
CA LEU A 254 7.94 -2.99 -19.84
C LEU A 254 9.43 -3.00 -19.44
N LYS A 255 10.24 -3.91 -20.00
CA LYS A 255 11.67 -3.99 -19.71
C LYS A 255 12.41 -2.70 -20.08
N ARG A 256 12.13 -2.11 -21.27
CA ARG A 256 12.73 -0.84 -21.69
C ARG A 256 12.41 0.30 -20.72
N ARG A 257 11.17 0.37 -20.28
CA ARG A 257 10.69 1.37 -19.34
C ARG A 257 11.33 1.25 -17.96
N LEU A 258 11.37 0.02 -17.41
CA LEU A 258 11.99 -0.27 -16.12
C LEU A 258 13.50 -0.04 -16.09
N THR A 259 14.18 -0.24 -17.24
CA THR A 259 15.63 0.03 -17.38
C THR A 259 15.95 1.50 -17.64
N GLY A 260 14.96 2.41 -17.56
CA GLY A 260 15.15 3.86 -17.65
C GLY A 260 15.43 4.37 -19.08
N LYS A 261 15.04 3.60 -20.12
CA LYS A 261 15.12 4.13 -21.50
C LYS A 261 14.17 5.31 -21.66
N THR A 262 14.63 6.35 -22.36
CA THR A 262 13.85 7.54 -22.66
C THR A 262 12.57 7.16 -23.36
N ILE A 263 11.44 7.55 -22.79
CA ILE A 263 10.11 7.31 -23.36
C ILE A 263 9.97 8.05 -24.68
N PRO A 264 9.44 7.40 -25.73
CA PRO A 264 9.25 8.04 -27.04
C PRO A 264 8.35 9.25 -26.97
N LEU A 265 8.61 10.23 -27.85
CA LEU A 265 7.74 11.39 -28.01
C LEU A 265 6.35 10.97 -28.49
N LEU A 266 5.34 11.75 -28.09
CA LEU A 266 3.97 11.62 -28.57
C LEU A 266 3.80 12.36 -29.91
N ASN A 267 2.98 11.81 -30.81
CA ASN A 267 2.61 12.52 -32.03
C ASN A 267 1.30 13.30 -31.80
N ILE A 268 1.38 14.37 -30.96
CA ILE A 268 0.27 15.25 -30.62
C ILE A 268 0.65 16.72 -30.94
N GLU A 269 -0.37 17.55 -31.19
CA GLU A 269 -0.15 18.98 -31.51
C GLU A 269 0.28 19.78 -30.26
N ASN A 270 -0.29 19.48 -29.12
CA ASN A 270 -0.01 20.16 -27.86
C ASN A 270 1.35 19.74 -27.26
N LYS A 271 2.42 20.42 -27.69
CA LYS A 271 3.79 20.12 -27.22
C LYS A 271 4.04 20.43 -25.75
N ARG A 272 3.20 21.25 -25.12
CA ARG A 272 3.26 21.47 -23.68
C ARG A 272 2.72 20.26 -22.93
N LEU A 273 1.58 19.72 -23.36
CA LEU A 273 1.01 18.50 -22.81
C LEU A 273 1.98 17.30 -22.96
N GLU A 274 2.58 17.16 -24.15
CA GLU A 274 3.60 16.14 -24.38
C GLU A 274 4.73 16.21 -23.35
N LYS A 275 5.30 17.42 -23.14
CA LYS A 275 6.38 17.63 -22.16
C LYS A 275 5.94 17.33 -20.73
N ALA A 276 4.72 17.75 -20.35
CA ALA A 276 4.19 17.50 -19.01
C ALA A 276 4.03 15.98 -18.73
N VAL A 277 3.46 15.25 -19.68
CA VAL A 277 3.26 13.80 -19.56
C VAL A 277 4.61 13.06 -19.54
N LEU A 278 5.55 13.41 -20.43
CA LEU A 278 6.88 12.79 -20.44
C LEU A 278 7.68 13.05 -19.16
N LYS A 279 7.55 14.25 -18.58
CA LYS A 279 8.16 14.58 -17.28
C LYS A 279 7.58 13.70 -16.16
N ALA A 280 6.26 13.52 -16.10
CA ALA A 280 5.62 12.64 -15.13
C ALA A 280 6.10 11.19 -15.27
N CYS A 281 6.34 10.72 -16.49
CA CYS A 281 6.81 9.37 -16.81
C CYS A 281 8.32 9.16 -16.67
N HIS A 282 9.09 10.12 -16.13
CA HIS A 282 10.54 9.96 -16.04
C HIS A 282 10.91 8.81 -15.12
N ALA A 283 11.89 7.98 -15.51
CA ALA A 283 12.31 6.81 -14.75
C ALA A 283 12.91 7.18 -13.37
N ASP A 284 13.66 8.29 -13.34
CA ASP A 284 14.25 8.86 -12.13
C ASP A 284 13.19 9.71 -11.41
N PRO A 285 12.80 9.39 -10.15
CA PRO A 285 11.80 10.15 -9.39
C PRO A 285 12.15 11.62 -9.19
N ASP A 286 13.46 11.96 -9.08
CA ASP A 286 13.88 13.35 -8.85
C ASP A 286 13.71 14.25 -10.08
N LYS A 287 13.49 13.67 -11.25
CA LYS A 287 13.22 14.38 -12.50
C LYS A 287 11.72 14.48 -12.82
N ARG A 288 10.86 13.88 -12.01
CA ARG A 288 9.39 14.00 -12.09
C ARG A 288 8.91 15.31 -11.47
N TYR A 289 7.60 15.45 -11.34
CA TYR A 289 7.01 16.49 -10.50
C TYR A 289 7.22 16.15 -9.02
N PRO A 290 7.55 17.14 -8.18
CA PRO A 290 7.76 16.92 -6.76
C PRO A 290 6.46 16.63 -6.00
N SER A 291 5.30 17.01 -6.57
CA SER A 291 3.97 16.82 -5.98
C SER A 291 2.90 16.71 -7.05
N ALA A 292 1.73 16.15 -6.71
CA ALA A 292 0.55 16.15 -7.57
C ALA A 292 0.06 17.58 -7.86
N GLY A 293 0.26 18.51 -6.93
CA GLY A 293 -0.02 19.93 -7.14
C GLY A 293 0.80 20.52 -8.30
N ALA A 294 2.11 20.28 -8.31
CA ALA A 294 2.98 20.77 -9.38
C ALA A 294 2.64 20.14 -10.75
N PHE A 295 2.19 18.89 -10.77
CA PHE A 295 1.73 18.24 -12.00
C PHE A 295 0.38 18.81 -12.46
N PHE A 296 -0.54 19.04 -11.53
CA PHE A 296 -1.82 19.72 -11.79
C PHE A 296 -1.62 21.08 -12.47
N ASP A 297 -0.75 21.93 -11.92
CA ASP A 297 -0.51 23.29 -12.42
C ASP A 297 0.02 23.29 -13.87
N ASP A 298 0.89 22.34 -14.19
CA ASP A 298 1.46 22.21 -15.54
C ASP A 298 0.44 21.64 -16.54
N LEU A 299 -0.39 20.65 -16.12
CA LEU A 299 -1.51 20.15 -16.92
C LEU A 299 -2.56 21.26 -17.18
N ASN A 300 -2.90 22.00 -16.14
CA ASN A 300 -3.87 23.09 -16.22
C ASN A 300 -3.43 24.18 -17.20
N ALA A 301 -2.16 24.46 -17.23
CA ALA A 301 -1.58 25.41 -18.18
C ALA A 301 -1.56 24.89 -19.65
N CYS A 302 -1.88 23.59 -19.87
CA CYS A 302 -2.03 23.03 -21.22
C CYS A 302 -3.42 23.25 -21.83
N VAL A 303 -4.43 23.68 -21.04
CA VAL A 303 -5.83 23.89 -21.46
C VAL A 303 -6.08 25.28 -22.03
N LYS A 304 -5.07 26.14 -22.15
CA LYS A 304 -5.24 27.51 -22.67
C LYS A 304 -5.67 27.50 -24.14
N ASP A 305 -6.82 28.13 -24.41
CA ASP A 305 -7.37 28.41 -25.72
C ASP A 305 -6.36 29.17 -26.60
N LYS A 306 -6.49 29.01 -27.94
CA LYS A 306 -5.72 29.77 -28.95
C LYS A 306 -5.84 31.29 -28.79
N ASN A 307 -6.78 31.79 -27.99
CA ASN A 307 -7.03 33.18 -27.65
C ASN A 307 -6.57 33.61 -26.26
N GLY A 308 -5.85 32.75 -25.50
CA GLY A 308 -5.32 33.09 -24.17
C GLY A 308 -6.37 33.24 -23.06
N LYS A 309 -7.66 33.00 -23.33
CA LYS A 309 -8.71 32.93 -22.32
C LYS A 309 -8.73 31.55 -21.70
N ILE A 310 -8.64 31.52 -20.40
CA ILE A 310 -8.73 30.31 -19.57
C ILE A 310 -10.22 29.97 -19.47
N ASN A 311 -10.68 28.91 -20.14
CA ASN A 311 -11.94 28.26 -19.78
C ASN A 311 -11.63 27.32 -18.63
N LEU A 312 -11.53 27.87 -17.43
CA LEU A 312 -11.31 27.11 -16.21
C LEU A 312 -12.54 27.10 -15.35
N PHE A 313 -12.87 25.92 -14.89
CA PHE A 313 -13.59 25.73 -13.65
C PHE A 313 -12.79 26.40 -12.53
N ASP A 314 -13.22 27.57 -12.10
CA ASP A 314 -12.70 28.33 -10.97
C ASP A 314 -13.27 27.68 -9.69
N SER A 315 -12.75 26.48 -9.34
CA SER A 315 -13.26 25.68 -8.21
C SER A 315 -12.86 26.24 -6.84
N ASP A 316 -11.84 27.09 -6.79
CA ASP A 316 -11.32 27.58 -5.50
C ASP A 316 -12.16 28.73 -4.88
N LYS A 317 -13.06 29.36 -5.64
CA LYS A 317 -13.90 30.43 -5.11
C LYS A 317 -15.32 30.01 -4.74
N THR A 318 -15.78 28.86 -5.24
CA THR A 318 -17.16 28.39 -5.01
C THR A 318 -17.25 27.48 -3.79
N GLU A 319 -16.20 26.74 -3.43
CA GLU A 319 -16.22 25.83 -2.28
C GLU A 319 -16.20 26.59 -0.93
N ALA A 320 -15.46 27.70 -0.82
CA ALA A 320 -15.39 28.46 0.43
C ALA A 320 -16.70 29.20 0.81
N ALA A 321 -17.57 29.48 -0.17
CA ALA A 321 -18.84 30.16 0.07
C ALA A 321 -20.01 29.17 0.25
N THR A 322 -19.97 28.04 -0.45
CA THR A 322 -21.05 27.03 -0.41
C THR A 322 -20.97 26.13 0.82
N ASP A 323 -19.75 25.85 1.30
CA ASP A 323 -19.57 25.03 2.51
C ASP A 323 -19.97 25.76 3.81
N LYS A 324 -19.76 27.09 3.88
CA LYS A 324 -20.22 27.87 5.03
C LYS A 324 -21.75 27.96 5.11
N ALA A 325 -22.44 28.06 3.98
CA ALA A 325 -23.90 28.13 3.95
C ALA A 325 -24.57 26.77 4.19
N LYS A 326 -24.01 25.66 3.67
CA LYS A 326 -24.52 24.30 3.90
C LYS A 326 -24.26 23.77 5.31
N LEU A 327 -23.13 24.15 5.94
CA LEU A 327 -22.84 23.78 7.34
C LEU A 327 -23.75 24.50 8.35
N GLN A 328 -24.24 25.71 8.04
CA GLN A 328 -25.16 26.42 8.92
C GLN A 328 -26.59 25.90 8.81
N ASP A 329 -27.03 25.44 7.64
CA ASP A 329 -28.38 24.92 7.43
C ASP A 329 -28.54 23.46 7.92
N SER A 330 -27.49 22.65 7.79
CA SER A 330 -27.46 21.28 8.32
C SER A 330 -27.42 21.22 9.85
N ARG A 331 -26.80 22.19 10.51
CA ARG A 331 -26.79 22.26 11.99
C ARG A 331 -28.13 22.63 12.62
N LYS A 332 -29.05 23.26 11.88
CA LYS A 332 -30.37 23.61 12.36
C LYS A 332 -31.43 22.51 12.24
N LYS A 333 -31.18 21.45 11.51
CA LYS A 333 -32.13 20.34 11.29
C LYS A 333 -31.82 19.02 11.99
N GLN A 334 -30.70 18.94 12.75
CA GLN A 334 -30.25 17.70 13.40
C GLN A 334 -30.32 17.66 14.92
N THR A 335 -31.11 18.52 15.56
CA THR A 335 -31.21 18.60 17.04
C THR A 335 -32.40 17.85 17.66
N GLU A 336 -33.03 16.88 16.99
CA GLU A 336 -34.14 16.12 17.54
C GLU A 336 -34.10 14.62 17.26
N ASP A 337 -32.92 13.95 17.39
CA ASP A 337 -32.87 12.48 17.37
C ASP A 337 -32.03 11.96 18.55
N PRO A 338 -32.67 11.38 19.60
CA PRO A 338 -31.99 10.91 20.81
C PRO A 338 -31.01 9.77 20.59
N ASP A 339 -31.10 9.01 19.48
CA ASP A 339 -30.20 7.91 19.20
C ASP A 339 -28.88 8.36 18.55
N PHE A 340 -28.82 9.61 18.06
CA PHE A 340 -27.60 10.17 17.45
C PHE A 340 -26.58 10.58 18.50
N ASP A 341 -27.00 11.07 19.63
CA ASP A 341 -26.12 11.49 20.74
C ASP A 341 -25.45 10.30 21.44
N ALA A 342 -26.13 9.14 21.53
CA ALA A 342 -25.56 7.93 22.09
C ALA A 342 -24.41 7.38 21.19
N THR A 343 -24.56 7.48 19.88
CA THR A 343 -23.55 7.06 18.91
C THR A 343 -22.31 7.97 18.93
N ILE A 344 -22.51 9.30 19.06
CA ILE A 344 -21.41 10.28 19.16
C ILE A 344 -20.65 10.12 20.47
N SER A 345 -21.35 9.85 21.59
CA SER A 345 -20.69 9.65 22.89
C SER A 345 -19.81 8.39 22.91
N PHE A 346 -20.23 7.33 22.23
CA PHE A 346 -19.44 6.10 22.06
C PHE A 346 -18.18 6.38 21.24
N PHE A 347 -18.30 7.09 20.10
CA PHE A 347 -17.15 7.45 19.26
C PHE A 347 -16.20 8.46 19.92
N GLN A 348 -16.70 9.37 20.75
CA GLN A 348 -15.86 10.34 21.50
C GLN A 348 -15.11 9.67 22.66
N HIS A 349 -15.68 8.64 23.27
CA HIS A 349 -15.01 7.88 24.33
C HIS A 349 -13.85 7.04 23.77
N ASP A 350 -14.04 6.41 22.61
CA ASP A 350 -13.03 5.62 21.91
C ASP A 350 -11.89 6.51 21.36
N GLN A 351 -12.23 7.72 20.85
CA GLN A 351 -11.21 8.66 20.40
C GLN A 351 -10.36 9.24 21.55
N LYS A 352 -10.91 9.33 22.77
CA LYS A 352 -10.13 9.75 23.95
C LYS A 352 -9.17 8.66 24.43
N GLN A 353 -9.52 7.38 24.28
CA GLN A 353 -8.61 6.27 24.59
C GLN A 353 -7.55 6.10 23.50
N LEU A 354 -7.89 6.23 22.20
CA LEU A 354 -6.94 6.15 21.09
C LEU A 354 -5.93 7.31 21.04
N LYS A 355 -6.26 8.48 21.59
CA LYS A 355 -5.29 9.59 21.71
C LYS A 355 -4.28 9.44 22.85
N LYS A 356 -4.42 8.42 23.72
CA LYS A 356 -3.51 8.20 24.85
C LYS A 356 -2.33 7.30 24.57
N GLU A 357 -2.26 6.59 23.42
CA GLU A 357 -1.22 5.58 23.18
C GLU A 357 -0.61 5.59 21.77
N VAL A 358 -0.26 6.77 21.27
CA VAL A 358 0.79 6.85 20.25
C VAL A 358 2.03 7.39 20.95
N PRO A 359 3.05 6.59 21.24
CA PRO A 359 4.29 7.11 21.81
C PRO A 359 4.94 8.02 20.79
N THR A 360 4.90 9.32 21.01
CA THR A 360 5.61 10.35 20.24
C THR A 360 7.10 10.39 20.60
N HIS A 361 7.73 9.24 20.77
CA HIS A 361 9.17 9.21 21.00
C HIS A 361 9.89 9.12 19.65
N PRO A 362 10.80 10.06 19.35
CA PRO A 362 11.57 9.99 18.11
C PRO A 362 12.42 8.72 18.09
N VAL A 363 12.36 7.97 16.99
CA VAL A 363 13.20 6.79 16.78
C VAL A 363 14.67 7.22 16.82
N LYS A 364 15.41 6.78 17.84
CA LYS A 364 16.84 7.08 18.00
C LYS A 364 17.61 6.35 16.91
N LYS A 365 18.20 7.08 15.96
CA LYS A 365 19.11 6.53 14.95
C LYS A 365 20.50 6.36 15.57
N ASN A 366 20.89 5.13 15.93
CA ASN A 366 22.27 4.84 16.29
C ASN A 366 23.14 4.84 15.03
N ARG A 367 24.36 5.34 15.15
CA ARG A 367 25.38 5.19 14.09
C ARG A 367 25.83 3.72 14.04
N PRO A 368 26.25 3.19 12.89
CA PRO A 368 26.76 1.82 12.80
C PRO A 368 27.89 1.49 13.80
N THR A 369 28.76 2.47 14.06
CA THR A 369 29.87 2.37 15.04
C THR A 369 29.39 2.22 16.48
N ASP A 370 28.24 2.79 16.83
CA ASP A 370 27.67 2.68 18.18
C ASP A 370 27.13 1.27 18.42
N SER A 371 26.56 0.64 17.40
CA SER A 371 26.10 -0.77 17.44
C SER A 371 27.26 -1.73 17.67
N PHE A 372 28.44 -1.45 17.11
CA PHE A 372 29.65 -2.26 17.34
C PHE A 372 30.17 -2.10 18.78
N LYS A 373 30.16 -0.88 19.33
CA LYS A 373 30.51 -0.66 20.75
C LYS A 373 29.54 -1.39 21.69
N LEU A 374 28.22 -1.33 21.41
CA LEU A 374 27.20 -2.04 22.18
C LEU A 374 27.39 -3.56 22.19
N PHE A 375 27.97 -4.13 21.14
CA PHE A 375 28.27 -5.56 21.06
C PHE A 375 29.25 -5.98 22.15
N PHE A 376 30.31 -5.22 22.39
CA PHE A 376 31.32 -5.51 23.41
C PHE A 376 30.94 -4.99 24.81
N SER A 377 30.24 -3.86 24.94
CA SER A 377 29.81 -3.33 26.24
C SER A 377 28.82 -4.24 26.96
N HIS A 378 28.04 -5.04 26.21
CA HIS A 378 27.12 -6.05 26.75
C HIS A 378 27.64 -7.47 26.49
N TYR A 379 28.92 -7.70 26.79
CA TYR A 379 29.67 -8.91 26.43
C TYR A 379 28.97 -10.22 26.83
N ALA A 380 28.51 -10.32 28.07
CA ALA A 380 27.82 -11.49 28.64
C ALA A 380 26.42 -11.11 29.18
N ASP A 381 25.80 -10.05 28.67
CA ASP A 381 24.45 -9.67 29.07
C ASP A 381 23.42 -10.31 28.16
N PHE A 382 22.72 -11.30 28.67
CA PHE A 382 21.67 -12.05 27.96
C PHE A 382 20.29 -11.45 28.22
N SER A 383 20.14 -10.43 29.06
CA SER A 383 18.91 -9.76 29.40
C SER A 383 18.54 -8.63 28.41
N GLY A 384 17.25 -8.24 28.42
CA GLY A 384 16.79 -7.12 27.59
C GLY A 384 16.60 -7.48 26.10
N ARG A 385 16.53 -6.45 25.25
CA ARG A 385 16.20 -6.55 23.83
C ARG A 385 17.25 -5.85 22.98
N THR A 386 17.50 -6.37 21.76
CA THR A 386 18.38 -5.76 20.75
C THR A 386 17.66 -5.60 19.44
N ARG A 387 17.57 -4.37 18.92
CA ARG A 387 16.90 -4.08 17.66
C ARG A 387 17.63 -4.67 16.45
N ARG A 388 16.89 -4.83 15.33
CA ARG A 388 17.40 -5.45 14.09
C ARG A 388 18.68 -4.79 13.56
N SER A 389 18.75 -3.46 13.52
CA SER A 389 19.92 -2.75 13.00
C SER A 389 21.19 -3.02 13.83
N ASP A 390 21.09 -3.01 15.17
CA ASP A 390 22.25 -3.22 16.04
C ASP A 390 22.80 -4.65 15.92
N TYR A 391 21.91 -5.63 15.77
CA TYR A 391 22.29 -7.00 15.51
C TYR A 391 23.06 -7.15 14.20
N TRP A 392 22.48 -6.67 13.08
CA TRP A 392 23.10 -6.86 11.76
C TRP A 392 24.36 -6.02 11.54
N TYR A 393 24.47 -4.82 12.13
CA TYR A 393 25.74 -4.08 12.11
C TYR A 393 26.82 -4.81 12.89
N SER A 394 26.50 -5.42 14.04
CA SER A 394 27.47 -6.23 14.78
C SER A 394 27.95 -7.43 13.97
N VAL A 395 27.04 -8.15 13.30
CA VAL A 395 27.39 -9.25 12.38
C VAL A 395 28.29 -8.77 11.27
N LEU A 396 27.97 -7.66 10.60
CA LEU A 396 28.78 -7.10 9.52
C LEU A 396 30.20 -6.76 9.97
N PHE A 397 30.37 -6.01 11.06
CA PHE A 397 31.70 -5.64 11.56
C PHE A 397 32.53 -6.86 11.96
N ASN A 398 31.94 -7.83 12.67
CA ASN A 398 32.64 -9.05 13.04
C ASN A 398 33.02 -9.90 11.81
N SER A 399 32.19 -9.92 10.77
CA SER A 399 32.50 -10.62 9.51
C SER A 399 33.66 -9.97 8.77
N ILE A 400 33.74 -8.61 8.75
CA ILE A 400 34.86 -7.89 8.15
C ILE A 400 36.16 -8.18 8.90
N ILE A 401 36.15 -8.14 10.24
CA ILE A 401 37.33 -8.44 11.04
C ILE A 401 37.80 -9.89 10.81
N LEU A 402 36.85 -10.84 10.80
CA LEU A 402 37.14 -12.23 10.54
C LEU A 402 37.75 -12.46 9.15
N LEU A 403 37.22 -11.77 8.12
CA LEU A 403 37.75 -11.82 6.76
C LEU A 403 39.22 -11.33 6.73
N VAL A 404 39.52 -10.21 7.39
CA VAL A 404 40.89 -9.68 7.49
C VAL A 404 41.83 -10.65 8.19
N LEU A 405 41.37 -11.28 9.28
CA LEU A 405 42.18 -12.27 10.04
C LEU A 405 42.42 -13.54 9.21
N ILE A 406 41.45 -14.00 8.44
CA ILE A 406 41.59 -15.14 7.52
C ILE A 406 42.61 -14.81 6.42
N LEU A 407 42.52 -13.62 5.80
CA LEU A 407 43.50 -13.19 4.81
C LEU A 407 44.91 -13.10 5.42
N LEU A 408 45.04 -12.59 6.64
CA LEU A 408 46.30 -12.56 7.37
C LEU A 408 46.82 -13.96 7.63
N SER A 409 45.96 -14.95 7.93
CA SER A 409 46.38 -16.34 8.14
C SER A 409 46.93 -16.99 6.87
N VAL A 410 46.45 -16.58 5.69
CA VAL A 410 46.96 -17.04 4.41
C VAL A 410 48.42 -16.49 4.18
N VAL A 411 48.67 -15.24 4.61
CA VAL A 411 49.97 -14.58 4.40
C VAL A 411 50.98 -14.99 5.46
N SER A 412 50.57 -15.04 6.74
CA SER A 412 51.51 -15.21 7.91
C SER A 412 51.41 -16.62 8.54
N GLY A 413 50.70 -17.56 7.95
CA GLY A 413 50.62 -18.96 8.38
C GLY A 413 50.15 -19.11 9.83
N ALA A 414 51.05 -19.62 10.70
CA ALA A 414 50.73 -19.95 12.08
C ALA A 414 50.26 -18.75 12.94
N ILE A 415 50.84 -17.57 12.77
CA ILE A 415 50.50 -16.37 13.55
C ILE A 415 49.06 -15.93 13.23
N GLY A 416 48.71 -15.83 11.97
CA GLY A 416 47.36 -15.44 11.57
C GLY A 416 46.30 -16.46 11.99
N SER A 417 46.64 -17.77 11.97
CA SER A 417 45.73 -18.82 12.44
C SER A 417 45.48 -18.74 13.95
N VAL A 418 46.52 -18.47 14.76
CA VAL A 418 46.38 -18.27 16.18
C VAL A 418 45.52 -17.04 16.49
N LEU A 419 45.76 -15.89 15.83
CA LEU A 419 44.94 -14.69 16.01
C LEU A 419 43.47 -14.93 15.64
N THR A 420 43.18 -15.64 14.54
CA THR A 420 41.83 -15.98 14.12
C THR A 420 41.12 -16.83 15.17
N THR A 421 41.82 -17.85 15.71
CA THR A 421 41.27 -18.72 16.74
C THR A 421 41.00 -17.95 18.05
N LEU A 422 41.90 -17.11 18.50
CA LEU A 422 41.72 -16.27 19.69
C LEU A 422 40.54 -15.31 19.51
N TYR A 423 40.40 -14.70 18.32
CA TYR A 423 39.28 -13.83 18.02
C TYR A 423 37.94 -14.57 18.02
N LEU A 424 37.86 -15.77 17.41
CA LEU A 424 36.66 -16.59 17.43
C LEU A 424 36.22 -16.96 18.85
N LEU A 425 37.18 -17.31 19.73
CA LEU A 425 36.90 -17.56 21.14
C LEU A 425 36.39 -16.30 21.86
N ALA A 426 37.00 -15.14 21.57
CA ALA A 426 36.63 -13.87 22.20
C ALA A 426 35.23 -13.42 21.82
N ILE A 427 34.77 -13.66 20.58
CA ILE A 427 33.44 -13.22 20.13
C ILE A 427 32.33 -14.25 20.42
N LEU A 428 32.65 -15.45 20.89
CA LEU A 428 31.67 -16.52 21.10
C LEU A 428 30.56 -16.10 22.06
N VAL A 429 30.94 -15.59 23.24
CA VAL A 429 29.99 -15.17 24.29
C VAL A 429 29.15 -13.97 23.85
N PRO A 430 29.70 -12.85 23.37
CA PRO A 430 28.91 -11.70 22.96
C PRO A 430 28.01 -12.00 21.73
N ARG A 431 28.43 -12.93 20.85
CA ARG A 431 27.60 -13.40 19.74
C ARG A 431 26.37 -14.16 20.22
N LEU A 432 26.51 -15.03 21.23
CA LEU A 432 25.39 -15.71 21.87
C LEU A 432 24.47 -14.69 22.59
N ALA A 433 25.06 -13.77 23.37
CA ALA A 433 24.32 -12.77 24.13
C ALA A 433 23.47 -11.88 23.23
N ILE A 434 24.04 -11.36 22.13
CA ILE A 434 23.27 -10.51 21.18
C ILE A 434 22.19 -11.32 20.45
N SER A 435 22.44 -12.60 20.16
CA SER A 435 21.44 -13.48 19.52
C SER A 435 20.26 -13.75 20.43
N VAL A 436 20.48 -14.00 21.71
CA VAL A 436 19.42 -14.16 22.72
C VAL A 436 18.62 -12.87 22.85
N ARG A 437 19.27 -11.71 23.04
CA ARG A 437 18.58 -10.42 23.10
C ARG A 437 17.81 -10.07 21.83
N ARG A 438 18.27 -10.60 20.67
CA ARG A 438 17.53 -10.45 19.42
C ARG A 438 16.30 -11.36 19.36
N LEU A 439 16.35 -12.58 19.92
CA LEU A 439 15.18 -13.44 20.13
C LEU A 439 14.16 -12.78 21.06
N HIS A 440 14.62 -12.20 22.16
CA HIS A 440 13.78 -11.45 23.10
C HIS A 440 13.07 -10.27 22.41
N ASP A 441 13.74 -9.57 21.49
CA ASP A 441 13.20 -8.42 20.77
C ASP A 441 12.03 -8.79 19.84
N ILE A 442 11.99 -10.02 19.37
CA ILE A 442 10.90 -10.58 18.57
C ILE A 442 9.94 -11.47 19.37
N GLY A 443 10.00 -11.41 20.72
CA GLY A 443 9.12 -12.14 21.62
C GLY A 443 9.37 -13.65 21.71
N LYS A 444 10.57 -14.11 21.32
CA LYS A 444 10.97 -15.52 21.38
C LYS A 444 11.76 -15.83 22.67
N LYS A 445 11.66 -17.09 23.15
CA LYS A 445 12.44 -17.54 24.31
C LYS A 445 13.92 -17.69 23.93
N ASP A 446 14.78 -17.50 24.91
CA ASP A 446 16.24 -17.69 24.87
C ASP A 446 16.65 -19.08 24.36
N THR A 447 15.91 -20.13 24.76
CA THR A 447 16.17 -21.53 24.37
C THR A 447 16.24 -21.75 22.87
N TYR A 448 15.60 -20.92 22.07
CA TYR A 448 15.66 -21.01 20.61
C TYR A 448 17.05 -20.68 20.02
N VAL A 449 17.97 -20.09 20.79
CA VAL A 449 19.37 -19.95 20.36
C VAL A 449 20.03 -21.29 20.10
N LEU A 450 19.56 -22.38 20.76
CA LEU A 450 20.07 -23.74 20.54
C LEU A 450 19.85 -24.27 19.12
N LEU A 451 18.95 -23.63 18.34
CA LEU A 451 18.85 -23.92 16.91
C LEU A 451 20.17 -23.68 16.16
N SER A 452 21.05 -22.81 16.69
CA SER A 452 22.38 -22.62 16.10
C SER A 452 23.26 -23.88 16.13
N LEU A 453 22.94 -24.88 16.95
CA LEU A 453 23.61 -26.14 16.97
C LEU A 453 23.21 -27.10 15.84
N LEU A 454 22.07 -26.81 15.16
CA LEU A 454 21.65 -27.54 13.95
C LEU A 454 22.31 -26.88 12.74
N PRO A 455 23.31 -27.51 12.12
CA PRO A 455 24.01 -26.93 10.98
C PRO A 455 23.03 -26.69 9.81
N ILE A 456 23.17 -25.56 9.12
CA ILE A 456 22.38 -25.13 7.96
C ILE A 456 20.92 -24.79 8.34
N ILE A 457 20.09 -25.77 8.73
CA ILE A 457 18.64 -25.58 8.94
C ILE A 457 18.39 -24.59 10.11
N GLY A 458 19.02 -24.81 11.24
CA GLY A 458 18.84 -23.93 12.41
C GLY A 458 19.38 -22.52 12.17
N SER A 459 20.51 -22.40 11.46
CA SER A 459 21.09 -21.12 11.11
C SER A 459 20.19 -20.34 10.15
N VAL A 460 19.53 -20.98 9.18
CA VAL A 460 18.57 -20.36 8.27
C VAL A 460 17.33 -19.88 9.01
N ILE A 461 16.77 -20.70 9.90
CA ILE A 461 15.61 -20.35 10.72
C ILE A 461 15.92 -19.11 11.59
N LEU A 462 17.06 -19.12 12.29
CA LEU A 462 17.49 -17.98 13.10
C LEU A 462 17.73 -16.74 12.27
N ALA A 463 18.35 -16.85 11.09
CA ALA A 463 18.56 -15.72 10.19
C ALA A 463 17.23 -15.08 9.75
N VAL A 464 16.24 -15.89 9.36
CA VAL A 464 14.88 -15.42 9.02
C VAL A 464 14.23 -14.72 10.21
N TRP A 465 14.33 -15.26 11.41
CA TRP A 465 13.78 -14.61 12.61
C TRP A 465 14.49 -13.30 12.94
N PHE A 466 15.79 -13.24 12.80
CA PHE A 466 16.58 -12.02 13.06
C PHE A 466 16.36 -10.90 12.02
N MET A 467 15.80 -11.23 10.86
CA MET A 467 15.33 -10.25 9.87
C MET A 467 13.98 -9.60 10.23
N LYS A 468 13.16 -10.21 11.10
CA LYS A 468 11.89 -9.63 11.53
C LYS A 468 12.11 -8.31 12.26
N ASP A 469 11.12 -7.42 12.27
CA ASP A 469 11.21 -6.18 13.04
C ASP A 469 11.01 -6.41 14.54
N SER A 470 11.37 -5.43 15.37
CA SER A 470 11.14 -5.44 16.82
C SER A 470 9.65 -5.46 17.13
N GLN A 471 9.21 -6.14 18.19
CA GLN A 471 7.84 -5.99 18.70
C GLN A 471 7.60 -4.53 19.09
N GLU A 472 6.45 -3.97 18.67
CA GLU A 472 6.13 -2.55 18.85
C GLU A 472 6.01 -2.16 20.31
N ASP A 473 5.39 -3.00 21.13
CA ASP A 473 5.18 -2.78 22.56
C ASP A 473 6.31 -3.30 23.43
N ALA A 474 6.27 -2.91 24.70
CA ALA A 474 7.07 -3.54 25.74
C ALA A 474 6.65 -5.01 25.87
N ASN A 475 7.61 -5.92 26.02
CA ASN A 475 7.35 -7.33 26.26
C ASN A 475 8.00 -7.79 27.57
N GLN A 476 7.85 -9.07 27.90
CA GLN A 476 8.42 -9.64 29.13
C GLN A 476 9.94 -9.43 29.30
N TYR A 477 10.66 -9.03 28.27
CA TYR A 477 12.11 -8.77 28.27
C TYR A 477 12.46 -7.28 28.30
N GLY A 478 11.47 -6.38 28.30
CA GLY A 478 11.64 -4.93 28.45
C GLY A 478 11.01 -4.09 27.34
N GLU A 479 11.30 -2.79 27.38
CA GLU A 479 10.81 -1.80 26.44
C GLU A 479 11.40 -1.98 25.03
N ASN A 480 10.70 -1.43 24.02
CA ASN A 480 11.15 -1.48 22.64
C ASN A 480 12.46 -0.67 22.46
N PRO A 481 13.55 -1.28 22.03
CA PRO A 481 14.86 -0.63 21.91
C PRO A 481 14.94 0.44 20.81
N LYS A 482 13.88 0.62 20.01
CA LYS A 482 13.78 1.70 19.01
C LYS A 482 13.51 3.07 19.64
N TYR A 483 12.91 3.08 20.84
CA TYR A 483 12.45 4.30 21.53
C TYR A 483 13.28 4.60 22.80
N LYS A 484 14.26 3.77 23.11
CA LYS A 484 15.12 3.87 24.27
C LYS A 484 16.40 4.68 24.03
#